data_134fd73a6e1354ca30ef38e05d4618e7
#
_entry.id   134fd73a6e1354ca30ef38e05d4618e7
#
_cell.length_a   1.000
_cell.length_b   1.000
_cell.length_c   1.000
_cell.angle_alpha   90.00
_cell.angle_beta   90.00
_cell.angle_gamma   90.00
#
_symmetry.space_group_name_H-M   'P 1'
#
loop_
_entity.id
_entity.type
_entity.pdbx_description
1 polymer ?
#
loop_
_entity_poly.entity_id
_entity_poly.type
_entity_poly.pdbx_seq_one_letter_code
_entity_poly.pdbx_strand_id
1 'polypeptide(L)'
;MPASPYFVHPDQVTAFGFDWGQLALTVGPEVNGAKRFSGGIVTVQPGGGHARHNHPGAEEIILVMSGTGQQMVEDDAGTPITAEVGPGCTIYVPESRVHSTLNTGPTPMTLFVVYSPAGPELALRDLPDFRLIPPKG
;
A
#
# COMPACT_ATOMS: atom_id res chain seq x y z
N MET A 1 -11.27 17.34 1.67
CA MET A 1 -10.79 17.11 3.05
C MET A 1 -11.88 16.44 3.86
N PRO A 2 -11.54 15.44 4.65
CA PRO A 2 -12.51 14.85 5.57
C PRO A 2 -12.94 15.87 6.63
N ALA A 3 -14.18 15.76 7.06
CA ALA A 3 -14.73 16.66 8.07
C ALA A 3 -14.16 16.38 9.47
N SER A 4 -13.58 15.21 9.69
CA SER A 4 -13.02 14.81 10.97
C SER A 4 -11.70 14.07 10.74
N PRO A 5 -10.69 14.29 11.59
CA PRO A 5 -9.43 13.53 11.47
C PRO A 5 -9.56 12.06 11.91
N TYR A 6 -10.66 11.72 12.58
CA TYR A 6 -10.85 10.35 13.10
C TYR A 6 -11.53 9.40 12.12
N PHE A 7 -12.20 9.92 11.11
CA PHE A 7 -13.00 9.13 10.17
C PHE A 7 -12.69 9.60 8.76
N VAL A 8 -11.85 8.86 8.06
CA VAL A 8 -11.38 9.23 6.72
C VAL A 8 -11.69 8.10 5.74
N HIS A 9 -12.52 8.39 4.75
CA HIS A 9 -12.82 7.47 3.66
C HIS A 9 -11.85 7.72 2.50
N PRO A 10 -11.40 6.68 1.77
CA PRO A 10 -10.46 6.87 0.66
C PRO A 10 -10.96 7.80 -0.44
N ASP A 11 -12.27 7.92 -0.64
CA ASP A 11 -12.83 8.83 -1.63
C ASP A 11 -12.73 10.31 -1.24
N GLN A 12 -12.41 10.59 0.02
CA GLN A 12 -12.31 11.96 0.54
C GLN A 12 -10.93 12.57 0.42
N VAL A 13 -9.93 11.80 -0.01
CA VAL A 13 -8.54 12.25 -0.07
C VAL A 13 -8.02 12.23 -1.50
N THR A 14 -7.00 13.05 -1.76
CA THR A 14 -6.26 12.97 -3.01
C THR A 14 -5.46 11.68 -3.02
N ALA A 15 -5.65 10.83 -4.02
CA ALA A 15 -4.92 9.58 -4.13
C ALA A 15 -3.65 9.75 -4.97
N PHE A 16 -2.69 8.88 -4.73
CA PHE A 16 -1.49 8.74 -5.55
C PHE A 16 -1.78 7.69 -6.61
N GLY A 17 -1.68 8.08 -7.88
CA GLY A 17 -1.93 7.19 -9.01
C GLY A 17 -0.65 6.71 -9.66
N PHE A 18 -0.68 5.49 -10.16
CA PHE A 18 0.41 4.80 -10.86
C PHE A 18 -0.19 3.95 -11.98
N ASP A 19 0.64 3.45 -12.88
CA ASP A 19 0.16 2.59 -13.97
C ASP A 19 -0.47 1.30 -13.44
N TRP A 20 0.00 0.80 -12.29
CA TRP A 20 -0.49 -0.45 -11.70
C TRP A 20 -1.72 -0.27 -10.80
N GLY A 21 -2.07 0.97 -10.44
CA GLY A 21 -3.18 1.22 -9.51
C GLY A 21 -3.04 2.53 -8.76
N GLN A 22 -3.43 2.53 -7.49
CA GLN A 22 -3.40 3.77 -6.69
C GLN A 22 -3.27 3.49 -5.19
N LEU A 23 -2.84 4.53 -4.46
CA LEU A 23 -2.82 4.55 -3.00
C LEU A 23 -3.58 5.78 -2.51
N ALA A 24 -4.62 5.56 -1.71
CA ALA A 24 -5.34 6.62 -1.01
C ALA A 24 -4.93 6.60 0.46
N LEU A 25 -4.10 7.56 0.88
CA LEU A 25 -3.67 7.66 2.28
C LEU A 25 -4.84 8.15 3.14
N THR A 26 -5.24 7.32 4.10
CA THR A 26 -6.34 7.63 5.02
C THR A 26 -5.87 7.88 6.44
N VAL A 27 -4.60 7.61 6.74
CA VAL A 27 -3.97 7.89 8.02
C VAL A 27 -2.51 8.28 7.79
N GLY A 28 -2.04 9.26 8.51
CA GLY A 28 -0.64 9.70 8.44
C GLY A 28 -0.48 11.15 8.86
N PRO A 29 0.78 11.62 8.95
CA PRO A 29 1.05 12.99 9.41
C PRO A 29 0.32 14.07 8.63
N GLU A 30 0.23 13.93 7.31
CA GLU A 30 -0.39 14.95 6.45
C GLU A 30 -1.91 14.81 6.37
N VAL A 31 -2.48 13.67 6.77
CA VAL A 31 -3.92 13.41 6.68
C VAL A 31 -4.62 13.82 7.97
N ASN A 32 -4.13 13.36 9.10
CA ASN A 32 -4.79 13.53 10.39
C ASN A 32 -3.82 13.68 11.56
N GLY A 33 -2.54 13.96 11.29
CA GLY A 33 -1.55 14.20 12.31
C GLY A 33 -1.06 12.97 13.05
N ALA A 34 -1.30 11.77 12.52
CA ALA A 34 -0.77 10.55 13.11
C ALA A 34 0.77 10.60 13.15
N LYS A 35 1.37 10.18 14.27
CA LYS A 35 2.80 10.39 14.54
C LYS A 35 3.67 9.16 14.33
N ARG A 36 3.09 7.95 14.40
CA ARG A 36 3.88 6.72 14.48
C ARG A 36 3.66 5.79 13.30
N PHE A 37 2.73 6.11 12.44
CA PHE A 37 2.41 5.29 11.26
C PHE A 37 1.75 6.14 10.18
N SER A 38 1.76 5.60 8.98
CA SER A 38 0.94 6.08 7.87
C SER A 38 0.35 4.86 7.18
N GLY A 39 -0.71 5.07 6.42
CA GLY A 39 -1.33 3.96 5.71
C GLY A 39 -2.59 4.37 4.97
N GLY A 40 -3.19 3.39 4.33
CA GLY A 40 -4.40 3.62 3.56
C GLY A 40 -4.76 2.47 2.66
N ILE A 41 -5.55 2.77 1.66
CA ILE A 41 -6.09 1.77 0.74
C ILE A 41 -5.31 1.79 -0.56
N VAL A 42 -4.73 0.63 -0.88
CA VAL A 42 -4.06 0.38 -2.17
C VAL A 42 -5.02 -0.41 -3.04
N THR A 43 -5.18 0.04 -4.28
CA THR A 43 -5.92 -0.71 -5.31
C THR A 43 -4.93 -1.10 -6.39
N VAL A 44 -4.86 -2.41 -6.67
CA VAL A 44 -3.95 -2.97 -7.69
C VAL A 44 -4.80 -3.53 -8.82
N GLN A 45 -4.61 -3.03 -10.04
CA GLN A 45 -5.38 -3.48 -11.19
C GLN A 45 -4.97 -4.91 -11.61
N PRO A 46 -5.87 -5.67 -12.26
CA PRO A 46 -5.53 -7.00 -12.76
C PRO A 46 -4.28 -6.96 -13.66
N GLY A 47 -3.35 -7.86 -13.42
CA GLY A 47 -2.08 -7.91 -14.13
C GLY A 47 -1.06 -6.88 -13.67
N GLY A 48 -1.46 -5.92 -12.84
CA GLY A 48 -0.58 -4.92 -12.27
C GLY A 48 0.06 -5.40 -10.99
N GLY A 49 1.05 -4.66 -10.54
CA GLY A 49 1.70 -4.96 -9.29
C GLY A 49 2.75 -3.94 -8.92
N HIS A 50 3.06 -3.91 -7.64
CA HIS A 50 4.16 -3.12 -7.14
C HIS A 50 5.42 -3.97 -7.20
N ALA A 51 6.37 -3.56 -8.04
CA ALA A 51 7.63 -4.29 -8.25
C ALA A 51 8.42 -4.40 -6.95
N ARG A 52 9.44 -5.26 -6.98
CA ARG A 52 10.33 -5.48 -5.83
C ARG A 52 10.88 -4.15 -5.32
N HIS A 53 10.65 -3.89 -4.05
CA HIS A 53 11.07 -2.65 -3.38
C HIS A 53 11.17 -2.91 -1.87
N ASN A 54 11.74 -1.95 -1.16
CA ASN A 54 11.76 -1.96 0.29
C ASN A 54 11.46 -0.57 0.85
N HIS A 55 11.20 -0.52 2.15
CA HIS A 55 10.97 0.72 2.88
C HIS A 55 12.03 0.84 3.98
N PRO A 56 13.19 1.47 3.70
CA PRO A 56 14.27 1.55 4.68
C PRO A 56 13.79 2.11 6.02
N GLY A 57 14.05 1.36 7.09
CA GLY A 57 13.70 1.76 8.45
C GLY A 57 12.24 1.59 8.83
N ALA A 58 11.39 1.06 7.95
CA ALA A 58 9.97 0.89 8.24
C ALA A 58 9.52 -0.56 8.11
N GLU A 59 8.65 -0.97 9.03
CA GLU A 59 7.86 -2.18 8.90
C GLU A 59 6.58 -1.88 8.13
N GLU A 60 5.98 -2.91 7.54
CA GLU A 60 4.68 -2.77 6.87
C GLU A 60 3.76 -3.93 7.22
N ILE A 61 2.48 -3.61 7.39
CA ILE A 61 1.40 -4.59 7.46
C ILE A 61 0.54 -4.40 6.22
N ILE A 62 0.23 -5.50 5.54
CA ILE A 62 -0.69 -5.51 4.40
C ILE A 62 -1.82 -6.47 4.72
N LEU A 63 -3.06 -5.96 4.69
CA LEU A 63 -4.26 -6.80 4.80
C LEU A 63 -4.94 -6.84 3.44
N VAL A 64 -5.10 -8.03 2.88
CA VAL A 64 -5.88 -8.19 1.64
C VAL A 64 -7.35 -8.06 2.00
N MET A 65 -8.03 -7.08 1.43
CA MET A 65 -9.45 -6.83 1.66
C MET A 65 -10.31 -7.51 0.60
N SER A 66 -9.90 -7.45 -0.65
CA SER A 66 -10.62 -8.10 -1.77
C SER A 66 -9.65 -8.43 -2.89
N GLY A 67 -10.05 -9.36 -3.76
CA GLY A 67 -9.24 -9.84 -4.86
C GLY A 67 -8.24 -10.89 -4.42
N THR A 68 -7.47 -11.40 -5.39
CA THR A 68 -6.45 -12.43 -5.17
C THR A 68 -5.17 -12.06 -5.88
N GLY A 69 -4.06 -12.48 -5.32
CA GLY A 69 -2.77 -12.17 -5.91
C GLY A 69 -1.65 -13.04 -5.37
N GLN A 70 -0.44 -12.66 -5.76
CA GLN A 70 0.78 -13.30 -5.32
C GLN A 70 1.62 -12.29 -4.58
N GLN A 71 2.03 -12.63 -3.36
CA GLN A 71 2.88 -11.78 -2.54
C GLN A 71 4.23 -12.44 -2.36
N MET A 72 5.28 -11.65 -2.45
CA MET A 72 6.65 -12.08 -2.15
C MET A 72 7.21 -11.24 -1.01
N VAL A 73 7.88 -11.88 -0.06
CA VAL A 73 8.69 -11.22 0.98
C VAL A 73 10.00 -11.99 1.07
N GLU A 74 11.15 -11.30 1.05
CA GLU A 74 12.43 -11.96 1.26
C GLU A 74 12.61 -12.30 2.73
N ASP A 75 13.20 -13.47 3.01
CA ASP A 75 13.55 -13.86 4.37
C ASP A 75 14.89 -13.22 4.81
N ASP A 76 15.38 -13.58 6.00
CA ASP A 76 16.60 -13.01 6.57
C ASP A 76 17.86 -13.29 5.72
N ALA A 77 17.82 -14.34 4.90
CA ALA A 77 18.92 -14.70 4.01
C ALA A 77 18.77 -14.06 2.62
N GLY A 78 17.72 -13.27 2.38
CA GLY A 78 17.43 -12.68 1.07
C GLY A 78 16.75 -13.66 0.12
N THR A 79 16.25 -14.78 0.62
CA THR A 79 15.52 -15.75 -0.21
C THR A 79 14.06 -15.32 -0.36
N PRO A 80 13.54 -15.22 -1.60
CA PRO A 80 12.14 -14.87 -1.80
C PRO A 80 11.20 -15.97 -1.28
N ILE A 81 10.25 -15.57 -0.44
CA ILE A 81 9.15 -16.43 0.01
C ILE A 81 7.90 -15.90 -0.66
N THR A 82 7.26 -16.72 -1.47
CA THR A 82 6.11 -16.34 -2.28
C THR A 82 4.89 -17.14 -1.88
N ALA A 83 3.74 -16.47 -1.79
CA ALA A 83 2.47 -17.11 -1.46
C ALA A 83 1.33 -16.52 -2.25
N GLU A 84 0.33 -17.36 -2.57
CA GLU A 84 -0.97 -16.91 -3.03
C GLU A 84 -1.71 -16.29 -1.84
N VAL A 85 -2.32 -15.11 -2.06
CA VAL A 85 -3.03 -14.37 -1.01
C VAL A 85 -4.42 -13.99 -1.49
N GLY A 86 -5.35 -13.92 -0.54
CA GLY A 86 -6.73 -13.54 -0.80
C GLY A 86 -7.34 -12.84 0.42
N PRO A 87 -8.64 -12.52 0.38
CA PRO A 87 -9.29 -11.72 1.42
C PRO A 87 -9.07 -12.29 2.82
N GLY A 88 -8.66 -11.42 3.73
CA GLY A 88 -8.37 -11.77 5.12
C GLY A 88 -6.92 -12.14 5.40
N CYS A 89 -6.10 -12.35 4.36
CA CYS A 89 -4.68 -12.64 4.56
C CYS A 89 -3.95 -11.39 5.05
N THR A 90 -3.20 -11.52 6.12
CA THR A 90 -2.31 -10.47 6.63
C THR A 90 -0.88 -10.81 6.27
N ILE A 91 -0.19 -9.85 5.65
CA ILE A 91 1.21 -9.99 5.28
C ILE A 91 2.02 -9.09 6.22
N TYR A 92 3.04 -9.67 6.85
CA TYR A 92 4.01 -8.91 7.62
C TYR A 92 5.28 -8.71 6.80
N VAL A 93 5.67 -7.46 6.62
CA VAL A 93 6.93 -7.10 5.96
C VAL A 93 7.86 -6.53 7.01
N PRO A 94 8.93 -7.27 7.38
CA PRO A 94 9.91 -6.76 8.34
C PRO A 94 10.58 -5.48 7.86
N GLU A 95 11.16 -4.76 8.80
CA GLU A 95 11.88 -3.52 8.53
C GLU A 95 12.87 -3.68 7.37
N SER A 96 12.80 -2.75 6.42
CA SER A 96 13.70 -2.68 5.25
C SER A 96 13.69 -3.90 4.33
N ARG A 97 12.75 -4.82 4.50
CA ARG A 97 12.73 -6.07 3.75
C ARG A 97 12.15 -5.87 2.35
N VAL A 98 12.82 -6.45 1.36
CA VAL A 98 12.36 -6.44 -0.03
C VAL A 98 11.10 -7.29 -0.18
N HIS A 99 10.12 -6.75 -0.88
CA HIS A 99 8.82 -7.39 -1.11
C HIS A 99 8.20 -6.91 -2.42
N SER A 100 7.17 -7.62 -2.88
CA SER A 100 6.41 -7.26 -4.08
C SER A 100 5.02 -7.87 -4.03
N THR A 101 4.08 -7.22 -4.73
CA THR A 101 2.68 -7.66 -4.84
C THR A 101 2.30 -7.70 -6.32
N LEU A 102 1.67 -8.79 -6.75
CA LEU A 102 1.17 -8.94 -8.11
C LEU A 102 -0.29 -9.39 -8.06
N ASN A 103 -1.17 -8.67 -8.76
CA ASN A 103 -2.55 -9.09 -8.90
C ASN A 103 -2.65 -10.13 -10.02
N THR A 104 -2.89 -11.37 -9.63
CA THR A 104 -3.02 -12.50 -10.55
C THR A 104 -4.49 -12.86 -10.85
N GLY A 105 -5.43 -12.15 -10.22
CA GLY A 105 -6.85 -12.40 -10.37
C GLY A 105 -7.48 -11.56 -11.49
N PRO A 106 -8.78 -11.79 -11.75
CA PRO A 106 -9.51 -11.08 -12.80
C PRO A 106 -10.10 -9.74 -12.38
N THR A 107 -10.04 -9.43 -11.07
CA THR A 107 -10.63 -8.20 -10.50
C THR A 107 -9.55 -7.39 -9.79
N PRO A 108 -9.78 -6.09 -9.54
CA PRO A 108 -8.85 -5.31 -8.73
C PRO A 108 -8.67 -5.92 -7.34
N MET A 109 -7.42 -5.87 -6.83
CA MET A 109 -7.13 -6.16 -5.43
C MET A 109 -7.25 -4.87 -4.63
N THR A 110 -7.87 -4.94 -3.45
CA THR A 110 -7.78 -3.86 -2.48
C THR A 110 -7.05 -4.33 -1.25
N LEU A 111 -6.12 -3.51 -0.79
CA LEU A 111 -5.24 -3.80 0.34
C LEU A 111 -5.35 -2.65 1.33
N PHE A 112 -5.37 -2.97 2.63
CA PHE A 112 -5.11 -1.96 3.64
C PHE A 112 -3.66 -2.10 4.08
N VAL A 113 -2.89 -1.01 3.95
CA VAL A 113 -1.46 -1.01 4.27
C VAL A 113 -1.18 -0.04 5.41
N VAL A 114 -0.26 -0.43 6.29
CA VAL A 114 0.22 0.44 7.37
C VAL A 114 1.74 0.36 7.40
N TYR A 115 2.38 1.54 7.38
CA TYR A 115 3.83 1.69 7.53
C TYR A 115 4.14 2.25 8.90
N SER A 116 5.13 1.71 9.58
CA SER A 116 5.62 2.22 10.85
C SER A 116 7.16 2.23 10.86
N PRO A 117 7.79 3.41 11.05
CA PRO A 117 7.18 4.74 11.14
C PRO A 117 6.58 5.20 9.82
N ALA A 118 5.83 6.32 9.87
CA ALA A 118 5.33 6.98 8.68
C ALA A 118 6.50 7.43 7.79
N GLY A 119 6.26 7.51 6.48
CA GLY A 119 7.24 8.06 5.54
C GLY A 119 7.41 7.31 4.22
N PRO A 120 7.25 5.97 4.14
CA PRO A 120 7.44 5.25 2.88
C PRO A 120 6.61 5.78 1.71
N GLU A 121 5.42 6.30 1.97
CA GLU A 121 4.56 6.90 0.96
C GLU A 121 5.18 8.10 0.26
N LEU A 122 6.12 8.79 0.90
CA LEU A 122 6.79 9.94 0.31
C LEU A 122 7.68 9.54 -0.85
N ALA A 123 8.33 8.38 -0.79
CA ALA A 123 9.18 7.87 -1.86
C ALA A 123 8.38 7.54 -3.13
N LEU A 124 7.10 7.23 -3.00
CA LEU A 124 6.24 6.94 -4.15
C LEU A 124 6.06 8.15 -5.06
N ARG A 125 6.18 9.37 -4.52
CA ARG A 125 6.08 10.61 -5.29
C ARG A 125 7.22 10.77 -6.30
N ASP A 126 8.31 10.05 -6.13
CA ASP A 126 9.47 10.12 -7.00
C ASP A 126 9.42 9.11 -8.16
N LEU A 127 8.40 8.26 -8.20
CA LEU A 127 8.23 7.29 -9.28
C LEU A 127 7.81 7.99 -10.57
N PRO A 128 8.31 7.54 -11.75
CA PRO A 128 8.09 8.26 -13.01
C PRO A 128 6.63 8.29 -13.47
N ASP A 129 5.81 7.33 -13.04
CA ASP A 129 4.38 7.25 -13.38
C ASP A 129 3.47 7.89 -12.33
N PHE A 130 4.04 8.51 -11.28
CA PHE A 130 3.26 9.15 -10.23
C PHE A 130 2.36 10.27 -10.77
N ARG A 131 1.10 10.26 -10.35
CA ARG A 131 0.15 11.35 -10.60
C ARG A 131 -0.81 11.50 -9.43
N LEU A 132 -1.36 12.69 -9.28
CA LEU A 132 -2.39 12.94 -8.27
C LEU A 132 -3.76 12.65 -8.85
N ILE A 133 -4.60 11.97 -8.07
CA ILE A 133 -6.00 11.68 -8.39
C ILE A 133 -6.86 12.46 -7.39
N PRO A 134 -7.70 13.41 -7.85
CA PRO A 134 -8.49 14.21 -6.93
C PRO A 134 -9.53 13.37 -6.18
N PRO A 135 -10.00 13.87 -5.02
CA PRO A 135 -11.06 13.19 -4.28
C PRO A 135 -12.30 12.99 -5.15
N LYS A 136 -13.00 11.90 -4.88
CA LYS A 136 -14.27 11.60 -5.56
C LYS A 136 -15.39 12.37 -4.87
N GLY A 137 -15.55 13.57 -5.17
CA GLY A 137 -16.60 14.47 -4.75
C GLY A 137 -17.47 14.14 -3.58
#